data_9b0a11097f15825addadfb39e5ba611a
#
_entry.id   9b0a11097f15825addadfb39e5ba611a
#
_cell.length_a   1.000
_cell.length_b   1.000
_cell.length_c   1.000
_cell.angle_alpha   90.00
_cell.angle_beta   90.00
_cell.angle_gamma   90.00
#
_symmetry.space_group_name_H-M   'P 1'
#
loop_
_entity.id
_entity.type
_entity.pdbx_description
1 polymer ?
#
loop_
_entity_poly.entity_id
_entity_poly.type
_entity_poly.pdbx_seq_one_letter_code
_entity_poly.pdbx_strand_id
1 'polypeptide(L)'
;DGVMKLKYQTDAVGQGYEMLKKHNGFFLAVLVGLGKTVVATMVAKRFIEENGIRETKILVIYPPALASNWKDTFEKFKIAKNTDFLSCGSLDRVLEGTHNYRNAEEYDMILVDEAHRFRGDSSAMYDKLQRICKADREYEGRVGGRKKKVMLISATPLNNRPDDLYNLLMLFQDKRNSTIDRQNNLQDYFAPKIAAYKLLMSSKNESINVEDVDKIYNEIRTDIIDKITVRRTRENIMRNPDYVKDLQEQKIKFPEIEKPREVGYILP
;
A
#
# COMPACT_ATOMS: atom_id res chain seq x y z
N ASP A 1 5.11 -12.26 -23.71
CA ASP A 1 5.81 -11.74 -22.53
C ASP A 1 5.90 -12.73 -21.33
N GLY A 2 5.39 -13.96 -21.42
CA GLY A 2 5.56 -15.02 -20.41
C GLY A 2 4.85 -14.82 -19.06
N VAL A 3 4.13 -13.72 -18.87
CA VAL A 3 3.35 -13.46 -17.66
C VAL A 3 1.87 -13.56 -17.99
N MET A 4 1.18 -14.43 -17.27
CA MET A 4 -0.26 -14.62 -17.42
C MET A 4 -0.99 -13.35 -16.98
N LYS A 5 -1.84 -12.79 -17.85
CA LYS A 5 -2.62 -11.58 -17.56
C LYS A 5 -4.02 -12.00 -17.11
N LEU A 6 -4.26 -11.96 -15.81
CA LEU A 6 -5.57 -12.22 -15.25
C LEU A 6 -6.42 -10.94 -15.24
N LYS A 7 -7.67 -11.03 -15.65
CA LYS A 7 -8.56 -9.86 -15.75
C LYS A 7 -8.66 -9.10 -14.44
N TYR A 8 -8.84 -9.77 -13.30
CA TYR A 8 -8.91 -9.10 -12.00
C TYR A 8 -7.62 -8.35 -11.61
N GLN A 9 -6.44 -8.83 -12.08
CA GLN A 9 -5.15 -8.14 -11.87
C GLN A 9 -5.05 -6.93 -12.79
N THR A 10 -5.41 -7.07 -14.05
CA THR A 10 -5.39 -5.96 -15.02
C THR A 10 -6.32 -4.82 -14.59
N ASP A 11 -7.51 -5.15 -14.12
CA ASP A 11 -8.47 -4.17 -13.59
C ASP A 11 -7.95 -3.51 -12.30
N ALA A 12 -7.27 -4.28 -11.43
CA ALA A 12 -6.61 -3.73 -10.24
C ALA A 12 -5.50 -2.73 -10.62
N VAL A 13 -4.72 -3.04 -11.66
CA VAL A 13 -3.68 -2.13 -12.18
C VAL A 13 -4.29 -0.84 -12.71
N GLY A 14 -5.36 -0.93 -13.50
CA GLY A 14 -6.09 0.24 -14.02
C GLY A 14 -6.59 1.14 -12.89
N GLN A 15 -7.31 0.56 -11.94
CA GLN A 15 -7.83 1.30 -10.78
C GLN A 15 -6.71 1.94 -9.93
N GLY A 16 -5.68 1.17 -9.60
CA GLY A 16 -4.55 1.67 -8.82
C GLY A 16 -3.80 2.80 -9.51
N TYR A 17 -3.64 2.70 -10.82
CA TYR A 17 -2.98 3.73 -11.60
C TYR A 17 -3.76 5.05 -11.63
N GLU A 18 -5.10 5.00 -11.77
CA GLU A 18 -5.93 6.20 -11.69
C GLU A 18 -5.90 6.83 -10.29
N MET A 19 -5.94 6.02 -9.22
CA MET A 19 -5.77 6.51 -7.86
C MET A 19 -4.39 7.15 -7.66
N LEU A 20 -3.34 6.54 -8.19
CA LEU A 20 -1.98 7.06 -8.12
C LEU A 20 -1.86 8.45 -8.78
N LYS A 21 -2.50 8.64 -9.93
CA LYS A 21 -2.53 9.94 -10.62
C LYS A 21 -3.29 10.98 -9.80
N LYS A 22 -4.50 10.63 -9.36
CA LYS A 22 -5.43 11.54 -8.67
C LYS A 22 -4.95 11.91 -7.27
N HIS A 23 -4.46 10.93 -6.51
CA HIS A 23 -4.23 11.07 -5.07
C HIS A 23 -2.75 11.05 -4.67
N ASN A 24 -1.81 10.96 -5.61
CA ASN A 24 -0.38 10.76 -5.41
C ASN A 24 -0.02 9.45 -4.67
N GLY A 25 -0.99 8.61 -4.39
CA GLY A 25 -0.80 7.32 -3.75
C GLY A 25 -2.10 6.59 -3.50
N PHE A 26 -1.98 5.32 -3.13
CA PHE A 26 -3.11 4.46 -2.80
C PHE A 26 -2.68 3.24 -1.98
N PHE A 27 -3.65 2.55 -1.40
CA PHE A 27 -3.46 1.26 -0.74
C PHE A 27 -3.74 0.11 -1.71
N LEU A 28 -2.79 -0.80 -1.84
CA LEU A 28 -2.98 -2.06 -2.56
C LEU A 28 -3.26 -3.18 -1.55
N ALA A 29 -4.53 -3.57 -1.43
CA ALA A 29 -5.03 -4.58 -0.50
C ALA A 29 -5.41 -5.87 -1.25
N VAL A 30 -4.41 -6.56 -1.75
CA VAL A 30 -4.57 -7.84 -2.44
C VAL A 30 -4.24 -8.99 -1.49
N LEU A 31 -5.17 -9.92 -1.33
CA LEU A 31 -4.99 -11.08 -0.45
C LEU A 31 -3.81 -11.94 -0.90
N VAL A 32 -3.17 -12.57 0.08
CA VAL A 32 -2.03 -13.50 -0.18
C VAL A 32 -2.43 -14.57 -1.21
N GLY A 33 -1.54 -14.83 -2.17
CA GLY A 33 -1.77 -15.80 -3.25
C GLY A 33 -2.52 -15.24 -4.48
N LEU A 34 -3.00 -13.99 -4.46
CA LEU A 34 -3.68 -13.35 -5.60
C LEU A 34 -2.75 -12.48 -6.47
N GLY A 35 -1.43 -12.58 -6.27
CA GLY A 35 -0.44 -11.88 -7.10
C GLY A 35 -0.20 -10.42 -6.72
N LYS A 36 -0.22 -10.08 -5.44
CA LYS A 36 0.06 -8.74 -4.90
C LYS A 36 1.31 -8.10 -5.55
N THR A 37 2.44 -8.81 -5.58
CA THR A 37 3.70 -8.35 -6.15
C THR A 37 3.58 -8.11 -7.67
N VAL A 38 2.85 -8.98 -8.38
CA VAL A 38 2.61 -8.84 -9.83
C VAL A 38 1.80 -7.58 -10.12
N VAL A 39 0.69 -7.35 -9.42
CA VAL A 39 -0.13 -6.14 -9.59
C VAL A 39 0.68 -4.89 -9.32
N ALA A 40 1.43 -4.86 -8.20
CA ALA A 40 2.28 -3.72 -7.85
C ALA A 40 3.35 -3.46 -8.93
N THR A 41 4.00 -4.51 -9.44
CA THR A 41 5.00 -4.41 -10.51
C THR A 41 4.38 -3.90 -11.81
N MET A 42 3.17 -4.34 -12.17
CA MET A 42 2.47 -3.85 -13.35
C MET A 42 2.11 -2.36 -13.26
N VAL A 43 1.68 -1.89 -12.08
CA VAL A 43 1.45 -0.45 -11.84
C VAL A 43 2.75 0.34 -11.98
N ALA A 44 3.84 -0.15 -11.40
CA ALA A 44 5.16 0.45 -11.49
C ALA A 44 5.66 0.51 -12.94
N LYS A 45 5.48 -0.58 -13.70
CA LYS A 45 5.84 -0.65 -15.11
C LYS A 45 5.07 0.38 -15.94
N ARG A 46 3.76 0.45 -15.77
CA ARG A 46 2.93 1.45 -16.43
C ARG A 46 3.37 2.88 -16.09
N PHE A 47 3.71 3.12 -14.82
CA PHE A 47 4.22 4.41 -14.40
C PHE A 47 5.54 4.79 -15.11
N ILE A 48 6.48 3.85 -15.23
CA ILE A 48 7.73 4.04 -15.97
C ILE A 48 7.47 4.33 -17.46
N GLU A 49 6.59 3.54 -18.09
CA GLU A 49 6.26 3.67 -19.53
C GLU A 49 5.62 5.03 -19.84
N GLU A 50 4.75 5.54 -18.96
CA GLU A 50 4.08 6.84 -19.17
C GLU A 50 4.95 8.06 -18.78
N ASN A 51 5.94 7.90 -17.88
CA ASN A 51 6.79 9.02 -17.42
C ASN A 51 8.20 9.04 -18.01
N GLY A 52 8.55 8.05 -18.82
CA GLY A 52 9.86 7.95 -19.47
C GLY A 52 10.78 6.91 -18.80
N ILE A 53 11.21 5.93 -19.62
CA ILE A 53 11.98 4.77 -19.14
C ILE A 53 13.37 5.16 -18.60
N ARG A 54 14.00 6.20 -19.14
CA ARG A 54 15.36 6.58 -18.74
C ARG A 54 15.40 7.38 -17.45
N GLU A 55 14.37 8.17 -17.19
CA GLU A 55 14.34 9.20 -16.16
C GLU A 55 13.66 8.73 -14.88
N THR A 56 12.66 7.86 -15.01
CA THR A 56 11.85 7.39 -13.88
C THR A 56 12.63 6.45 -12.98
N LYS A 57 12.65 6.75 -11.66
CA LYS A 57 13.29 5.96 -10.62
C LYS A 57 12.29 5.53 -9.57
N ILE A 58 12.37 4.26 -9.20
CA ILE A 58 11.47 3.63 -8.23
C ILE A 58 12.27 3.11 -7.06
N LEU A 59 11.74 3.27 -5.85
CA LEU A 59 12.22 2.61 -4.65
C LEU A 59 11.20 1.61 -4.17
N VAL A 60 11.61 0.36 -3.98
CA VAL A 60 10.80 -0.70 -3.37
C VAL A 60 11.34 -1.00 -1.98
N ILE A 61 10.52 -0.77 -0.96
CA ILE A 61 10.82 -1.03 0.44
C ILE A 61 10.06 -2.27 0.86
N TYR A 62 10.76 -3.28 1.37
CA TYR A 62 10.19 -4.61 1.66
C TYR A 62 10.81 -5.24 2.92
N PRO A 63 10.10 -6.19 3.57
CA PRO A 63 10.68 -7.05 4.59
C PRO A 63 11.78 -7.96 4.00
N PRO A 64 12.91 -8.19 4.71
CA PRO A 64 14.06 -8.95 4.18
C PRO A 64 13.70 -10.30 3.55
N ALA A 65 12.73 -11.01 4.12
CA ALA A 65 12.27 -12.31 3.62
C ALA A 65 11.63 -12.27 2.21
N LEU A 66 11.24 -11.10 1.70
CA LEU A 66 10.59 -10.95 0.40
C LEU A 66 11.54 -10.43 -0.69
N ALA A 67 12.82 -10.29 -0.41
CA ALA A 67 13.81 -9.70 -1.31
C ALA A 67 13.87 -10.37 -2.69
N SER A 68 13.99 -11.70 -2.73
CA SER A 68 14.06 -12.46 -3.99
C SER A 68 12.78 -12.30 -4.81
N ASN A 69 11.62 -12.44 -4.16
CA ASN A 69 10.32 -12.33 -4.84
C ASN A 69 10.14 -10.97 -5.55
N TRP A 70 10.55 -9.86 -4.90
CA TRP A 70 10.48 -8.53 -5.50
C TRP A 70 11.46 -8.38 -6.67
N LYS A 71 12.73 -8.74 -6.47
CA LYS A 71 13.76 -8.63 -7.50
C LYS A 71 13.43 -9.47 -8.72
N ASP A 72 13.13 -10.75 -8.53
CA ASP A 72 12.80 -11.68 -9.62
C ASP A 72 11.56 -11.23 -10.40
N THR A 73 10.55 -10.69 -9.71
CA THR A 73 9.36 -10.17 -10.39
C THR A 73 9.69 -8.95 -11.24
N PHE A 74 10.44 -7.99 -10.70
CA PHE A 74 10.82 -6.77 -11.45
C PHE A 74 11.75 -7.09 -12.63
N GLU A 75 12.62 -8.09 -12.51
CA GLU A 75 13.43 -8.59 -13.62
C GLU A 75 12.57 -9.21 -14.73
N LYS A 76 11.61 -10.05 -14.38
CA LYS A 76 10.65 -10.64 -15.34
C LYS A 76 9.88 -9.58 -16.11
N PHE A 77 9.53 -8.48 -15.47
CA PHE A 77 8.85 -7.33 -16.10
C PHE A 77 9.80 -6.35 -16.78
N LYS A 78 11.13 -6.57 -16.71
CA LYS A 78 12.20 -5.77 -17.35
C LYS A 78 12.26 -4.33 -16.84
N ILE A 79 11.93 -4.08 -15.58
CA ILE A 79 11.99 -2.76 -14.94
C ILE A 79 12.94 -2.68 -13.74
N ALA A 80 13.71 -3.74 -13.48
CA ALA A 80 14.68 -3.78 -12.39
C ALA A 80 15.75 -2.67 -12.49
N LYS A 81 16.16 -2.30 -13.70
CA LYS A 81 17.15 -1.23 -13.94
C LYS A 81 16.71 0.17 -13.47
N ASN A 82 15.40 0.38 -13.37
CA ASN A 82 14.81 1.63 -12.91
C ASN A 82 14.58 1.64 -11.40
N THR A 83 14.92 0.55 -10.70
CA THR A 83 14.42 0.29 -9.36
C THR A 83 15.55 -0.03 -8.40
N ASP A 84 15.54 0.64 -7.27
CA ASP A 84 16.35 0.28 -6.11
C ASP A 84 15.49 -0.50 -5.11
N PHE A 85 16.11 -1.52 -4.50
CA PHE A 85 15.46 -2.47 -3.61
C PHE A 85 16.03 -2.34 -2.21
N LEU A 86 15.22 -1.89 -1.25
CA LEU A 86 15.64 -1.55 0.09
C LEU A 86 14.92 -2.36 1.16
N SER A 87 15.66 -2.98 2.07
CA SER A 87 15.06 -3.56 3.28
C SER A 87 14.48 -2.47 4.19
N CYS A 88 13.29 -2.73 4.77
CA CYS A 88 12.62 -1.79 5.66
C CYS A 88 13.46 -1.31 6.86
N GLY A 89 14.45 -2.09 7.29
CA GLY A 89 15.40 -1.71 8.36
C GLY A 89 16.55 -0.82 7.91
N SER A 90 16.67 -0.46 6.63
CA SER A 90 17.84 0.23 6.06
C SER A 90 17.52 1.58 5.44
N LEU A 91 16.48 2.28 5.90
CA LEU A 91 15.99 3.55 5.32
C LEU A 91 17.06 4.66 5.33
N ASP A 92 18.01 4.63 6.27
CA ASP A 92 19.08 5.60 6.37
C ASP A 92 19.94 5.65 5.09
N ARG A 93 20.13 4.51 4.42
CA ARG A 93 20.93 4.44 3.19
C ARG A 93 20.44 5.38 2.09
N VAL A 94 19.12 5.54 1.99
CA VAL A 94 18.48 6.45 1.04
C VAL A 94 18.52 7.89 1.54
N LEU A 95 18.33 8.11 2.85
CA LEU A 95 18.37 9.46 3.44
C LEU A 95 19.76 10.07 3.42
N GLU A 96 20.80 9.23 3.46
CA GLU A 96 22.21 9.64 3.47
C GLU A 96 22.87 9.51 2.08
N GLY A 97 22.19 8.94 1.10
CA GLY A 97 22.74 8.67 -0.24
C GLY A 97 23.94 7.73 -0.20
N THR A 98 23.92 6.72 0.67
CA THR A 98 25.06 5.81 0.90
C THR A 98 24.82 4.41 0.27
N HIS A 99 25.90 3.64 0.14
CA HIS A 99 25.86 2.24 -0.31
C HIS A 99 25.22 2.03 -1.71
N ASN A 100 25.50 2.92 -2.65
CA ASN A 100 24.96 2.90 -4.03
C ASN A 100 23.44 3.11 -4.13
N TYR A 101 22.79 3.63 -3.09
CA TYR A 101 21.42 4.12 -3.18
C TYR A 101 21.40 5.57 -3.60
N ARG A 102 20.36 5.92 -4.37
CA ARG A 102 20.05 7.31 -4.69
C ARG A 102 19.53 8.04 -3.46
N ASN A 103 19.67 9.35 -3.46
CA ASN A 103 19.04 10.21 -2.46
C ASN A 103 17.51 10.15 -2.59
N ALA A 104 16.82 10.47 -1.51
CA ALA A 104 15.35 10.44 -1.49
C ALA A 104 14.73 11.29 -2.61
N GLU A 105 15.32 12.42 -2.95
CA GLU A 105 14.88 13.39 -3.96
C GLU A 105 14.95 12.85 -5.39
N GLU A 106 15.70 11.78 -5.63
CA GLU A 106 15.86 11.19 -6.96
C GLU A 106 14.80 10.17 -7.35
N TYR A 107 13.95 9.75 -6.40
CA TYR A 107 12.88 8.79 -6.70
C TYR A 107 11.58 9.47 -7.08
N ASP A 108 10.90 8.93 -8.09
CA ASP A 108 9.59 9.36 -8.57
C ASP A 108 8.45 8.59 -7.90
N MET A 109 8.70 7.31 -7.57
CA MET A 109 7.70 6.43 -6.98
C MET A 109 8.30 5.56 -5.87
N ILE A 110 7.55 5.42 -4.77
CA ILE A 110 7.90 4.60 -3.63
C ILE A 110 6.85 3.49 -3.48
N LEU A 111 7.28 2.25 -3.45
CA LEU A 111 6.46 1.09 -3.08
C LEU A 111 6.86 0.63 -1.68
N VAL A 112 5.90 0.46 -0.80
CA VAL A 112 6.13 0.00 0.57
C VAL A 112 5.34 -1.28 0.81
N ASP A 113 6.03 -2.41 0.85
CA ASP A 113 5.41 -3.69 1.17
C ASP A 113 5.30 -3.88 2.69
N GLU A 114 4.23 -4.54 3.12
CA GLU A 114 3.84 -4.68 4.51
C GLU A 114 3.79 -3.34 5.25
N ALA A 115 3.14 -2.35 4.62
CA ALA A 115 3.07 -0.96 5.08
C ALA A 115 2.56 -0.80 6.52
N HIS A 116 1.80 -1.79 7.02
CA HIS A 116 1.34 -1.81 8.42
C HIS A 116 2.49 -1.79 9.45
N ARG A 117 3.71 -2.10 9.06
CA ARG A 117 4.90 -2.01 9.92
C ARG A 117 5.30 -0.57 10.28
N PHE A 118 4.85 0.40 9.49
CA PHE A 118 5.19 1.82 9.62
C PHE A 118 4.04 2.65 10.22
N ARG A 119 3.08 2.04 10.88
CA ARG A 119 1.86 2.71 11.35
C ARG A 119 2.04 3.64 12.56
N GLY A 120 3.07 3.39 13.40
CA GLY A 120 3.29 4.19 14.61
C GLY A 120 3.99 5.52 14.31
N ASP A 121 3.35 6.64 14.61
CA ASP A 121 3.88 8.01 14.42
C ASP A 121 5.10 8.34 15.27
N SER A 122 5.28 7.67 16.41
CA SER A 122 6.41 7.85 17.32
C SER A 122 7.62 6.96 17.00
N SER A 123 7.57 6.19 15.90
CA SER A 123 8.68 5.33 15.52
C SER A 123 9.67 6.05 14.62
N ALA A 124 10.95 5.96 14.95
CA ALA A 124 12.03 6.49 14.11
C ALA A 124 11.97 5.94 12.66
N MET A 125 11.39 4.75 12.49
CA MET A 125 11.22 4.12 11.18
C MET A 125 10.13 4.81 10.36
N TYR A 126 9.02 5.21 10.98
CA TYR A 126 7.97 5.99 10.32
C TYR A 126 8.48 7.36 9.88
N ASP A 127 9.19 8.08 10.76
CA ASP A 127 9.75 9.39 10.44
C ASP A 127 10.71 9.34 9.26
N LYS A 128 11.56 8.32 9.21
CA LYS A 128 12.47 8.10 8.07
C LYS A 128 11.70 7.84 6.79
N LEU A 129 10.69 6.97 6.82
CA LEU A 129 9.85 6.69 5.66
C LEU A 129 9.09 7.94 5.20
N GLN A 130 8.53 8.72 6.13
CA GLN A 130 7.82 9.95 5.80
C GLN A 130 8.75 10.96 5.12
N ARG A 131 9.97 11.13 5.61
CA ARG A 131 10.99 11.99 4.97
C ARG A 131 11.28 11.53 3.54
N ILE A 132 11.42 10.23 3.29
CA ILE A 132 11.64 9.69 1.94
C ILE A 132 10.42 9.96 1.04
N CYS A 133 9.20 9.69 1.53
CA CYS A 133 7.97 9.86 0.75
C CYS A 133 7.64 11.33 0.46
N LYS A 134 8.02 12.24 1.37
CA LYS A 134 7.70 13.68 1.27
C LYS A 134 8.83 14.52 0.68
N ALA A 135 10.03 13.95 0.48
CA ALA A 135 11.11 14.66 -0.21
C ALA A 135 10.64 15.05 -1.62
N ASP A 136 10.77 16.33 -1.97
CA ASP A 136 10.43 16.81 -3.31
C ASP A 136 11.36 16.19 -4.35
N ARG A 137 10.81 15.85 -5.51
CA ARG A 137 11.62 15.33 -6.60
C ARG A 137 12.51 16.43 -7.15
N GLU A 138 13.82 16.24 -7.08
CA GLU A 138 14.79 17.12 -7.75
C GLU A 138 14.86 16.77 -9.24
N TYR A 139 14.66 17.75 -10.09
CA TYR A 139 14.73 17.62 -11.53
C TYR A 139 15.62 18.69 -12.13
N GLU A 140 16.72 18.33 -12.78
CA GLU A 140 17.69 19.24 -13.42
C GLU A 140 18.14 20.42 -12.55
N GLY A 141 18.39 20.16 -11.26
CA GLY A 141 18.81 21.21 -10.32
C GLY A 141 17.71 22.19 -9.91
N ARG A 142 16.46 21.92 -10.24
CA ARG A 142 15.30 22.71 -9.80
C ARG A 142 14.59 21.99 -8.67
N VAL A 143 14.63 22.57 -7.49
CA VAL A 143 13.85 22.13 -6.34
C VAL A 143 12.39 22.52 -6.55
N GLY A 144 11.50 21.54 -6.46
CA GLY A 144 10.06 21.77 -6.43
C GLY A 144 9.33 21.48 -7.74
N GLY A 145 8.33 20.63 -7.67
CA GLY A 145 7.34 20.47 -8.72
C GLY A 145 6.64 19.12 -8.82
N ARG A 146 7.22 18.01 -8.48
CA ARG A 146 6.54 16.72 -8.57
C ARG A 146 6.49 16.02 -7.22
N LYS A 147 5.30 15.94 -6.65
CA LYS A 147 5.05 15.04 -5.52
C LYS A 147 5.31 13.59 -5.94
N LYS A 148 6.02 12.85 -5.10
CA LYS A 148 6.25 11.43 -5.31
C LYS A 148 4.93 10.67 -5.34
N LYS A 149 4.94 9.58 -6.08
CA LYS A 149 3.85 8.61 -6.07
C LYS A 149 4.15 7.53 -5.04
N VAL A 150 3.18 7.20 -4.19
CA VAL A 150 3.38 6.23 -3.11
C VAL A 150 2.34 5.12 -3.20
N MET A 151 2.80 3.88 -3.25
CA MET A 151 1.95 2.70 -3.16
C MET A 151 2.20 1.97 -1.85
N LEU A 152 1.19 1.94 -0.98
CA LEU A 152 1.23 1.22 0.28
C LEU A 152 0.57 -0.14 0.12
N ILE A 153 1.35 -1.19 0.29
CA ILE A 153 0.92 -2.56 0.06
C ILE A 153 0.71 -3.24 1.41
N SER A 154 -0.51 -3.70 1.66
CA SER A 154 -0.86 -4.41 2.90
C SER A 154 -2.05 -5.32 2.67
N ALA A 155 -2.04 -6.51 3.25
CA ALA A 155 -3.17 -7.43 3.17
C ALA A 155 -4.42 -6.91 3.91
N THR A 156 -4.23 -6.08 4.95
CA THR A 156 -5.28 -5.63 5.86
C THR A 156 -5.18 -4.15 6.22
N PRO A 157 -5.40 -3.22 5.28
CA PRO A 157 -5.29 -1.79 5.57
C PRO A 157 -6.32 -1.29 6.59
N LEU A 158 -7.44 -2.00 6.76
CA LEU A 158 -8.55 -1.64 7.66
C LEU A 158 -8.41 -2.15 9.10
N ASN A 159 -7.46 -3.01 9.40
CA ASN A 159 -7.27 -3.56 10.74
C ASN A 159 -6.38 -2.66 11.63
N ASN A 160 -6.15 -1.43 11.21
CA ASN A 160 -5.33 -0.45 11.90
C ASN A 160 -6.22 0.48 12.72
N ARG A 161 -5.69 1.03 13.81
CA ARG A 161 -6.35 2.10 14.56
C ARG A 161 -6.56 3.33 13.66
N PRO A 162 -7.53 4.20 13.97
CA PRO A 162 -7.74 5.43 13.19
C PRO A 162 -6.49 6.31 13.08
N ASP A 163 -5.67 6.40 14.15
CA ASP A 163 -4.39 7.11 14.16
C ASP A 163 -3.33 6.44 13.27
N ASP A 164 -3.22 5.11 13.31
CA ASP A 164 -2.31 4.36 12.42
C ASP A 164 -2.63 4.60 10.95
N LEU A 165 -3.94 4.60 10.62
CA LEU A 165 -4.40 4.86 9.27
C LEU A 165 -4.13 6.30 8.83
N TYR A 166 -4.38 7.26 9.71
CA TYR A 166 -4.03 8.66 9.48
C TYR A 166 -2.54 8.82 9.15
N ASN A 167 -1.67 8.18 9.92
CA ASN A 167 -0.23 8.23 9.69
C ASN A 167 0.17 7.64 8.33
N LEU A 168 -0.40 6.50 7.95
CA LEU A 168 -0.15 5.91 6.64
C LEU A 168 -0.62 6.82 5.49
N LEU A 169 -1.74 7.52 5.66
CA LEU A 169 -2.20 8.53 4.70
C LEU A 169 -1.23 9.69 4.56
N MET A 170 -0.60 10.12 5.65
CA MET A 170 0.36 11.22 5.64
C MET A 170 1.66 10.90 4.86
N LEU A 171 1.86 9.68 4.40
CA LEU A 171 2.97 9.34 3.51
C LEU A 171 2.74 9.89 2.08
N PHE A 172 1.50 10.12 1.65
CA PHE A 172 1.19 10.60 0.30
C PHE A 172 0.12 11.70 0.24
N GLN A 173 -0.61 11.96 1.32
CA GLN A 173 -1.59 13.03 1.42
C GLN A 173 -1.06 14.20 2.26
N ASP A 174 -1.63 15.37 2.06
CA ASP A 174 -1.40 16.53 2.91
C ASP A 174 -2.52 16.64 3.94
N LYS A 175 -2.16 16.95 5.18
CA LYS A 175 -3.13 16.97 6.29
C LYS A 175 -4.25 17.99 6.15
N ARG A 176 -4.00 19.12 5.47
CA ARG A 176 -4.97 20.23 5.28
C ARG A 176 -5.30 20.53 3.82
N ASN A 177 -4.72 19.80 2.89
CA ASN A 177 -4.95 19.94 1.46
C ASN A 177 -4.96 18.57 0.79
N SER A 178 -5.88 17.73 1.22
CA SER A 178 -6.04 16.39 0.71
C SER A 178 -6.72 16.39 -0.66
N THR A 179 -6.37 15.41 -1.47
CA THR A 179 -6.99 15.17 -2.78
C THR A 179 -8.20 14.24 -2.71
N ILE A 180 -8.57 13.76 -1.50
CA ILE A 180 -9.69 12.84 -1.30
C ILE A 180 -11.00 13.62 -1.35
N ASP A 181 -11.90 13.22 -2.22
CA ASP A 181 -13.16 13.90 -2.46
C ASP A 181 -13.95 14.13 -1.15
N ARG A 182 -14.37 15.36 -0.91
CA ARG A 182 -15.10 15.83 0.28
C ARG A 182 -14.30 15.78 1.59
N GLN A 183 -13.02 15.48 1.56
CA GLN A 183 -12.16 15.37 2.75
C GLN A 183 -10.88 16.19 2.57
N ASN A 184 -11.01 17.49 2.37
CA ASN A 184 -9.86 18.37 2.14
C ASN A 184 -8.95 18.50 3.37
N ASN A 185 -9.52 18.46 4.57
CA ASN A 185 -8.79 18.56 5.83
C ASN A 185 -8.84 17.22 6.58
N LEU A 186 -7.84 16.38 6.37
CA LEU A 186 -7.74 15.09 7.03
C LEU A 186 -7.46 15.21 8.53
N GLN A 187 -6.79 16.28 8.97
CA GLN A 187 -6.54 16.52 10.38
C GLN A 187 -7.85 16.72 11.14
N ASP A 188 -8.73 17.59 10.66
CA ASP A 188 -10.02 17.87 11.28
C ASP A 188 -10.98 16.69 11.18
N TYR A 189 -10.86 15.90 10.10
CA TYR A 189 -11.66 14.69 9.94
C TYR A 189 -11.28 13.59 10.92
N PHE A 190 -9.97 13.33 11.11
CA PHE A 190 -9.49 12.23 11.94
C PHE A 190 -9.42 12.57 13.43
N ALA A 191 -9.16 13.81 13.82
CA ALA A 191 -8.97 14.19 15.22
C ALA A 191 -10.13 13.76 16.13
N PRO A 192 -11.41 14.04 15.84
CA PRO A 192 -12.53 13.59 16.69
C PRO A 192 -12.67 12.07 16.70
N LYS A 193 -12.41 11.38 15.59
CA LYS A 193 -12.51 9.92 15.49
C LYS A 193 -11.42 9.20 16.30
N ILE A 194 -10.21 9.73 16.26
CA ILE A 194 -9.08 9.24 17.07
C ILE A 194 -9.38 9.45 18.56
N ALA A 195 -9.91 10.62 18.94
CA ALA A 195 -10.27 10.91 20.33
C ALA A 195 -11.39 9.98 20.84
N ALA A 196 -12.46 9.81 20.04
CA ALA A 196 -13.57 8.91 20.36
C ALA A 196 -13.11 7.46 20.49
N TYR A 197 -12.28 6.98 19.55
CA TYR A 197 -11.71 5.64 19.60
C TYR A 197 -10.87 5.42 20.86
N LYS A 198 -9.99 6.37 21.22
CA LYS A 198 -9.15 6.28 22.42
C LYS A 198 -10.00 6.27 23.69
N LEU A 199 -11.06 7.05 23.74
CA LEU A 199 -12.00 7.07 24.87
C LEU A 199 -12.68 5.70 25.03
N LEU A 200 -13.25 5.15 23.97
CA LEU A 200 -13.89 3.82 23.97
C LEU A 200 -12.93 2.72 24.42
N MET A 201 -11.66 2.76 23.99
CA MET A 201 -10.66 1.76 24.35
C MET A 201 -10.08 1.94 25.77
N SER A 202 -10.21 3.11 26.38
CA SER A 202 -9.71 3.41 27.72
C SER A 202 -10.70 3.09 28.85
N SER A 203 -11.97 2.87 28.54
CA SER A 203 -13.04 2.59 29.51
C SER A 203 -12.81 1.22 30.17
N LYS A 204 -12.31 1.23 31.41
CA LYS A 204 -11.93 0.00 32.15
C LYS A 204 -13.11 -0.80 32.71
N ASN A 205 -14.32 -0.23 32.79
CA ASN A 205 -15.43 -0.80 33.55
C ASN A 205 -16.74 -0.99 32.79
N GLU A 206 -16.81 -0.64 31.54
CA GLU A 206 -18.00 -0.88 30.71
C GLU A 206 -17.61 -1.76 29.52
N SER A 207 -18.48 -2.68 29.15
CA SER A 207 -18.33 -3.44 27.92
C SER A 207 -18.14 -2.46 26.77
N ILE A 208 -17.01 -2.57 26.07
CA ILE A 208 -16.74 -1.76 24.87
C ILE A 208 -17.96 -1.85 23.98
N ASN A 209 -18.57 -0.70 23.67
CA ASN A 209 -19.68 -0.68 22.72
C ASN A 209 -19.13 -0.92 21.32
N VAL A 210 -19.21 -2.16 20.88
CA VAL A 210 -18.72 -2.60 19.55
C VAL A 210 -19.37 -1.79 18.45
N GLU A 211 -20.64 -1.40 18.60
CA GLU A 211 -21.39 -0.62 17.61
C GLU A 211 -20.77 0.77 17.39
N ASP A 212 -20.30 1.43 18.45
CA ASP A 212 -19.66 2.75 18.34
C ASP A 212 -18.29 2.66 17.65
N VAL A 213 -17.54 1.60 17.93
CA VAL A 213 -16.27 1.32 17.24
C VAL A 213 -16.52 1.03 15.77
N ASP A 214 -17.48 0.18 15.45
CA ASP A 214 -17.86 -0.17 14.08
C ASP A 214 -18.34 1.05 13.29
N LYS A 215 -19.05 1.97 13.94
CA LYS A 215 -19.48 3.23 13.33
C LYS A 215 -18.29 4.08 12.89
N ILE A 216 -17.29 4.25 13.76
CA ILE A 216 -16.07 5.00 13.43
C ILE A 216 -15.36 4.37 12.22
N TYR A 217 -15.21 3.03 12.21
CA TYR A 217 -14.56 2.33 11.11
C TYR A 217 -15.36 2.39 9.81
N ASN A 218 -16.68 2.29 9.86
CA ASN A 218 -17.53 2.37 8.67
C ASN A 218 -17.49 3.78 8.05
N GLU A 219 -17.49 4.84 8.85
CA GLU A 219 -17.31 6.21 8.37
C GLU A 219 -15.94 6.37 7.68
N ILE A 220 -14.85 5.98 8.34
CA ILE A 220 -13.50 6.07 7.75
C ILE A 220 -13.39 5.25 6.47
N ARG A 221 -13.99 4.06 6.46
CA ARG A 221 -14.00 3.19 5.29
C ARG A 221 -14.68 3.86 4.10
N THR A 222 -15.88 4.35 4.28
CA THR A 222 -16.70 4.93 3.19
C THR A 222 -16.10 6.27 2.72
N ASP A 223 -15.70 7.11 3.66
CA ASP A 223 -15.25 8.47 3.37
C ASP A 223 -13.83 8.53 2.79
N ILE A 224 -12.97 7.59 3.20
CA ILE A 224 -11.55 7.61 2.88
C ILE A 224 -11.12 6.35 2.13
N ILE A 225 -11.21 5.17 2.80
CA ILE A 225 -10.50 3.97 2.35
C ILE A 225 -11.00 3.47 1.00
N ASP A 226 -12.30 3.42 0.79
CA ASP A 226 -12.90 2.92 -0.46
C ASP A 226 -12.50 3.79 -1.67
N LYS A 227 -12.13 5.06 -1.45
CA LYS A 227 -11.70 5.99 -2.51
C LYS A 227 -10.23 5.86 -2.92
N ILE A 228 -9.41 5.29 -2.05
CA ILE A 228 -7.95 5.21 -2.23
C ILE A 228 -7.39 3.80 -2.03
N THR A 229 -8.24 2.78 -2.09
CA THR A 229 -7.81 1.38 -1.92
C THR A 229 -8.26 0.52 -3.09
N VAL A 230 -7.31 -0.16 -3.70
CA VAL A 230 -7.59 -1.29 -4.60
C VAL A 230 -7.61 -2.56 -3.78
N ARG A 231 -8.81 -3.15 -3.65
CA ARG A 231 -8.99 -4.36 -2.85
C ARG A 231 -9.33 -5.55 -3.77
N ARG A 232 -8.64 -6.68 -3.55
CA ARG A 232 -8.95 -7.96 -4.18
C ARG A 232 -8.94 -9.07 -3.13
N THR A 233 -10.10 -9.70 -2.95
CA THR A 233 -10.26 -10.91 -2.12
C THR A 233 -10.75 -12.04 -2.99
N ARG A 234 -10.57 -13.29 -2.55
CA ARG A 234 -11.12 -14.44 -3.28
C ARG A 234 -12.62 -14.32 -3.46
N GLU A 235 -13.33 -13.88 -2.44
CA GLU A 235 -14.77 -13.67 -2.47
C GLU A 235 -15.18 -12.63 -3.54
N ASN A 236 -14.49 -11.47 -3.59
CA ASN A 236 -14.76 -10.45 -4.61
C ASN A 236 -14.52 -10.99 -6.03
N ILE A 237 -13.47 -11.79 -6.22
CA ILE A 237 -13.15 -12.39 -7.53
C ILE A 237 -14.21 -13.42 -7.91
N MET A 238 -14.60 -14.32 -7.00
CA MET A 238 -15.57 -15.37 -7.26
C MET A 238 -17.01 -14.86 -7.43
N ARG A 239 -17.33 -13.68 -6.90
CA ARG A 239 -18.63 -13.02 -7.13
C ARG A 239 -18.73 -12.30 -8.47
N ASN A 240 -17.62 -12.06 -9.15
CA ASN A 240 -17.61 -11.37 -10.44
C ASN A 240 -17.58 -12.39 -11.58
N PRO A 241 -18.67 -12.50 -12.39
CA PRO A 241 -18.77 -13.49 -13.46
C PRO A 241 -17.64 -13.39 -14.50
N ASP A 242 -17.20 -12.18 -14.81
CA ASP A 242 -16.13 -11.94 -15.78
C ASP A 242 -14.77 -12.47 -15.29
N TYR A 243 -14.50 -12.33 -14.00
CA TYR A 243 -13.26 -12.85 -13.41
C TYR A 243 -13.30 -14.38 -13.32
N VAL A 244 -14.46 -14.96 -12.97
CA VAL A 244 -14.63 -16.40 -12.93
C VAL A 244 -14.45 -17.01 -14.32
N LYS A 245 -15.03 -16.38 -15.35
CA LYS A 245 -14.87 -16.82 -16.74
C LYS A 245 -13.41 -16.79 -17.17
N ASP A 246 -12.70 -15.69 -16.90
CA ASP A 246 -11.28 -15.54 -17.22
C ASP A 246 -10.41 -16.60 -16.54
N LEU A 247 -10.67 -16.89 -15.24
CA LEU A 247 -9.98 -17.95 -14.52
C LEU A 247 -10.23 -19.35 -15.11
N GLN A 248 -11.46 -19.63 -15.52
CA GLN A 248 -11.83 -20.90 -16.16
C GLN A 248 -11.14 -21.07 -17.52
N GLU A 249 -11.13 -20.03 -18.36
CA GLU A 249 -10.48 -20.02 -19.67
C GLU A 249 -8.96 -20.24 -19.52
N GLN A 250 -8.34 -19.68 -18.47
CA GLN A 250 -6.92 -19.84 -18.18
C GLN A 250 -6.59 -21.08 -17.33
N LYS A 251 -7.60 -21.92 -17.02
CA LYS A 251 -7.47 -23.16 -16.22
C LYS A 251 -6.87 -22.94 -14.83
N ILE A 252 -7.14 -21.78 -14.23
CA ILE A 252 -6.65 -21.44 -12.88
C ILE A 252 -7.73 -21.78 -11.86
N LYS A 253 -7.34 -22.52 -10.82
CA LYS A 253 -8.17 -22.79 -9.65
C LYS A 253 -7.51 -22.25 -8.41
N PHE A 254 -8.26 -21.56 -7.56
CA PHE A 254 -7.76 -21.22 -6.23
C PHE A 254 -7.75 -22.49 -5.36
N PRO A 255 -6.72 -22.67 -4.52
CA PRO A 255 -6.70 -23.78 -3.58
C PRO A 255 -7.90 -23.68 -2.64
N GLU A 256 -8.57 -24.80 -2.42
CA GLU A 256 -9.63 -24.90 -1.40
C GLU A 256 -9.01 -24.82 -0.02
N ILE A 257 -9.60 -24.01 0.86
CA ILE A 257 -9.19 -23.92 2.26
C ILE A 257 -10.05 -24.90 3.03
N GLU A 258 -9.47 -26.01 3.48
CA GLU A 258 -10.15 -26.90 4.41
C GLU A 258 -10.44 -26.19 5.73
N LYS A 259 -11.54 -26.57 6.39
CA LYS A 259 -11.83 -26.06 7.73
C LYS A 259 -10.68 -26.41 8.67
N PRO A 260 -10.31 -25.52 9.61
CA PRO A 260 -9.30 -25.85 10.62
C PRO A 260 -9.65 -27.15 11.30
N ARG A 261 -8.71 -28.11 11.35
CA ARG A 261 -8.87 -29.32 12.15
C ARG A 261 -8.44 -29.00 13.57
N GLU A 262 -9.28 -29.33 14.51
CA GLU A 262 -8.96 -29.24 15.94
C GLU A 262 -7.88 -30.29 16.25
N VAL A 263 -6.67 -29.83 16.57
CA VAL A 263 -5.58 -30.69 17.00
C VAL A 263 -5.60 -30.69 18.52
N GLY A 264 -6.24 -31.72 19.13
CA GLY A 264 -6.18 -31.90 20.56
C GLY A 264 -4.77 -32.28 21.00
N TYR A 265 -4.12 -31.42 21.80
CA TYR A 265 -2.87 -31.74 22.48
C TYR A 265 -3.19 -32.30 23.85
N ILE A 266 -2.87 -33.59 24.08
CA ILE A 266 -2.86 -34.16 25.43
C ILE A 266 -1.44 -33.91 25.94
N LEU A 267 -1.32 -32.98 26.91
CA LEU A 267 -0.07 -32.81 27.65
C LEU A 267 0.15 -34.04 28.53
N PRO A 268 1.38 -34.59 28.60
CA PRO A 268 1.71 -35.71 29.47
C PRO A 268 1.66 -35.33 30.95
#